data_030f918eb8fa06896de4dce3f452f0fd
#
_entry.id   030f918eb8fa06896de4dce3f452f0fd
#
_cell.length_a   1.000
_cell.length_b   1.000
_cell.length_c   1.000
_cell.angle_alpha   90.00
_cell.angle_beta   90.00
_cell.angle_gamma   90.00
#
_symmetry.space_group_name_H-M   'P 1'
#
loop_
_entity.id
_entity.type
_entity.pdbx_description
1 polymer ?
#
loop_
_entity_poly.entity_id
_entity_poly.type
_entity_poly.pdbx_seq_one_letter_code
_entity_poly.pdbx_strand_id
1 'polypeptide(L)'
;MRSGYPQMENTDATPPVTRALAMISPALDPSIDIVVCIPCFRRPHYLRQTLESLAQQRTNRRFAVVMVENDASRSESVPVASSFLAAGKFPGVCVVEPRQGNCRAINAAFETALAMFPNATSFLMIDDDEIASRDWLERMVSAAEATGADIVGGPVLPEFDDERKRGLRRHPAFAPAYDASGPVPVIYGCGNCLIRRPVFARLADPAFDLRFNFLGGGDTDFFWRCRLDGMTFHWVEEAVITETVPESRTKPRWIALRGLRIGAINYHVQRKAAQTGWRRFKLTLKMLAMLPLSLFHAGRLVLTEHRALMAMHPMAVAAGSALAALGIEPQPYKASKIT
;
A
#
# COMPACT_ATOMS: atom_id res chain seq x y z
N MET A 1 -16.13 -7.77 -23.83
CA MET A 1 -15.11 -6.99 -24.57
C MET A 1 -13.91 -6.87 -23.64
N ARG A 2 -12.79 -7.51 -23.95
CA ARG A 2 -11.58 -7.42 -23.12
C ARG A 2 -11.10 -5.97 -23.13
N SER A 3 -10.92 -5.37 -21.95
CA SER A 3 -10.40 -4.03 -21.76
C SER A 3 -9.02 -3.94 -22.40
N GLY A 4 -8.90 -3.16 -23.50
CA GLY A 4 -7.64 -2.93 -24.21
C GLY A 4 -6.70 -2.02 -23.45
N TYR A 5 -6.20 -2.45 -22.30
CA TYR A 5 -5.03 -1.83 -21.71
C TYR A 5 -3.81 -2.20 -22.57
N PRO A 6 -3.04 -1.26 -23.09
CA PRO A 6 -1.82 -1.57 -23.81
C PRO A 6 -0.88 -2.29 -22.84
N GLN A 7 -0.53 -3.52 -23.17
CA GLN A 7 0.62 -4.19 -22.60
C GLN A 7 1.83 -3.32 -22.97
N MET A 8 2.35 -2.55 -22.02
CA MET A 8 3.58 -1.79 -22.24
C MET A 8 4.74 -2.77 -22.06
N GLU A 9 5.53 -2.92 -23.13
CA GLU A 9 6.78 -3.66 -23.06
C GLU A 9 7.59 -3.16 -21.87
N ASN A 10 7.93 -4.09 -21.00
CA ASN A 10 8.79 -3.86 -19.86
C ASN A 10 10.21 -3.66 -20.41
N THR A 11 10.59 -2.40 -20.69
CA THR A 11 11.90 -2.04 -21.24
C THR A 11 13.05 -2.22 -20.24
N ASP A 12 12.77 -2.68 -19.03
CA ASP A 12 13.77 -3.02 -18.02
C ASP A 12 14.11 -4.52 -18.16
N ALA A 13 14.74 -4.89 -19.26
CA ALA A 13 15.31 -6.22 -19.52
C ALA A 13 16.54 -6.48 -18.62
N THR A 14 16.41 -6.19 -17.33
CA THR A 14 17.40 -6.63 -16.34
C THR A 14 17.22 -8.15 -16.17
N PRO A 15 18.30 -8.93 -16.24
CA PRO A 15 18.19 -10.39 -16.07
C PRO A 15 17.46 -10.74 -14.77
N PRO A 16 16.76 -11.88 -14.73
CA PRO A 16 16.03 -12.30 -13.54
C PRO A 16 16.99 -12.37 -12.36
N VAL A 17 16.84 -11.42 -11.43
CA VAL A 17 17.63 -11.42 -10.20
C VAL A 17 17.04 -12.49 -9.29
N THR A 18 17.81 -13.51 -9.00
CA THR A 18 17.42 -14.57 -8.06
C THR A 18 17.26 -13.94 -6.67
N ARG A 19 16.06 -14.00 -6.11
CA ARG A 19 15.82 -13.65 -4.72
C ARG A 19 16.48 -14.67 -3.82
N ALA A 20 17.22 -14.21 -2.83
CA ALA A 20 17.80 -15.09 -1.85
C ALA A 20 16.74 -15.51 -0.82
N LEU A 21 16.56 -16.81 -0.65
CA LEU A 21 15.78 -17.37 0.44
C LEU A 21 16.60 -17.23 1.73
N ALA A 22 16.14 -16.40 2.66
CA ALA A 22 16.84 -16.17 3.93
C ALA A 22 16.44 -17.19 5.00
N MET A 23 15.15 -17.55 5.07
CA MET A 23 14.64 -18.53 6.04
C MET A 23 13.34 -19.14 5.56
N ILE A 24 13.17 -20.44 5.82
CA ILE A 24 11.89 -21.16 5.72
C ILE A 24 11.55 -21.70 7.11
N SER A 25 10.28 -21.59 7.50
CA SER A 25 9.76 -22.24 8.70
C SER A 25 9.89 -23.76 8.58
N PRO A 26 10.31 -24.47 9.64
CA PRO A 26 10.27 -25.93 9.67
C PRO A 26 8.87 -26.52 9.48
N ALA A 27 7.85 -25.76 9.82
CA ALA A 27 6.42 -26.13 9.73
C ALA A 27 5.73 -25.58 8.47
N LEU A 28 6.49 -25.36 7.38
CA LEU A 28 5.90 -24.89 6.13
C LEU A 28 4.87 -25.91 5.61
N ASP A 29 3.65 -25.45 5.41
CA ASP A 29 2.53 -26.25 4.92
C ASP A 29 1.94 -25.63 3.65
N PRO A 30 2.20 -26.20 2.46
CA PRO A 30 1.65 -25.69 1.20
C PRO A 30 0.12 -25.75 1.10
N SER A 31 -0.56 -26.50 1.99
CA SER A 31 -2.03 -26.59 2.03
C SER A 31 -2.70 -25.35 2.64
N ILE A 32 -1.93 -24.42 3.20
CA ILE A 32 -2.45 -23.16 3.76
C ILE A 32 -3.12 -22.35 2.67
N ASP A 33 -4.29 -21.80 3.00
CA ASP A 33 -5.16 -21.04 2.09
C ASP A 33 -5.14 -19.53 2.33
N ILE A 34 -4.48 -19.06 3.41
CA ILE A 34 -4.35 -17.65 3.77
C ILE A 34 -2.87 -17.30 3.94
N VAL A 35 -2.42 -16.25 3.26
CA VAL A 35 -1.03 -15.76 3.38
C VAL A 35 -1.02 -14.26 3.71
N VAL A 36 -0.26 -13.89 4.74
CA VAL A 36 0.02 -12.50 5.10
C VAL A 36 1.37 -12.10 4.51
N CYS A 37 1.40 -11.07 3.69
CA CYS A 37 2.57 -10.52 3.01
C CYS A 37 3.07 -9.26 3.73
N ILE A 38 4.37 -9.20 4.04
CA ILE A 38 4.98 -8.10 4.79
C ILE A 38 6.23 -7.62 4.04
N PRO A 39 6.18 -6.48 3.33
CA PRO A 39 7.38 -5.84 2.81
C PRO A 39 8.15 -5.18 3.97
N CYS A 40 9.45 -5.41 4.07
CA CYS A 40 10.29 -4.94 5.18
C CYS A 40 11.42 -4.03 4.66
N PHE A 41 11.65 -2.89 5.35
CA PHE A 41 12.75 -2.00 5.01
C PHE A 41 13.26 -1.21 6.21
N ARG A 42 14.44 -1.57 6.75
CA ARG A 42 15.17 -0.82 7.79
C ARG A 42 14.39 -0.56 9.09
N ARG A 43 13.44 -1.41 9.45
CA ARG A 43 12.58 -1.24 10.63
C ARG A 43 12.44 -2.52 11.46
N PRO A 44 13.54 -3.19 11.86
CA PRO A 44 13.45 -4.48 12.55
C PRO A 44 12.69 -4.40 13.88
N HIS A 45 12.74 -3.25 14.57
CA HIS A 45 12.00 -3.06 15.81
C HIS A 45 10.47 -3.06 15.58
N TYR A 46 10.00 -2.32 14.57
CA TYR A 46 8.58 -2.28 14.25
C TYR A 46 8.09 -3.62 13.69
N LEU A 47 8.88 -4.27 12.80
CA LEU A 47 8.57 -5.61 12.31
C LEU A 47 8.31 -6.59 13.44
N ARG A 48 9.08 -6.53 14.54
CA ARG A 48 8.82 -7.36 15.72
C ARG A 48 7.43 -7.15 16.27
N GLN A 49 6.99 -5.91 16.43
CA GLN A 49 5.65 -5.56 16.94
C GLN A 49 4.55 -6.04 15.98
N THR A 50 4.76 -5.87 14.67
CA THR A 50 3.85 -6.40 13.64
C THR A 50 3.70 -7.91 13.78
N LEU A 51 4.80 -8.67 13.86
CA LEU A 51 4.78 -10.12 13.99
C LEU A 51 4.16 -10.58 15.33
N GLU A 52 4.41 -9.85 16.42
CA GLU A 52 3.75 -10.10 17.72
C GLU A 52 2.24 -9.92 17.62
N SER A 53 1.76 -8.91 16.90
CA SER A 53 0.32 -8.69 16.69
C SER A 53 -0.31 -9.80 15.86
N LEU A 54 0.40 -10.33 14.86
CA LEU A 54 -0.04 -11.47 14.07
C LEU A 54 -0.07 -12.76 14.90
N ALA A 55 0.92 -12.97 15.78
CA ALA A 55 0.93 -14.12 16.69
C ALA A 55 -0.20 -14.09 17.74
N GLN A 56 -0.84 -12.94 17.93
CA GLN A 56 -1.95 -12.74 18.87
C GLN A 56 -3.33 -12.75 18.19
N GLN A 57 -3.42 -13.07 16.90
CA GLN A 57 -4.71 -13.12 16.20
C GLN A 57 -5.67 -14.14 16.83
N ARG A 58 -6.90 -13.73 17.04
CA ARG A 58 -8.01 -14.57 17.53
C ARG A 58 -8.73 -15.20 16.35
N THR A 59 -8.20 -16.30 15.86
CA THR A 59 -8.76 -17.03 14.73
C THR A 59 -8.44 -18.52 14.88
N ASN A 60 -9.32 -19.35 14.35
CA ASN A 60 -9.06 -20.78 14.16
C ASN A 60 -8.48 -21.08 12.77
N ARG A 61 -8.32 -20.05 11.93
CA ARG A 61 -7.79 -20.19 10.58
C ARG A 61 -6.27 -20.36 10.62
N ARG A 62 -5.78 -21.21 9.74
CA ARG A 62 -4.34 -21.40 9.55
C ARG A 62 -3.85 -20.43 8.49
N PHE A 63 -2.84 -19.65 8.81
CA PHE A 63 -2.23 -18.71 7.86
C PHE A 63 -0.71 -18.80 7.89
N ALA A 64 -0.09 -18.45 6.78
CA ALA A 64 1.35 -18.31 6.66
C ALA A 64 1.75 -16.84 6.52
N VAL A 65 3.03 -16.56 6.78
CA VAL A 65 3.60 -15.21 6.62
C VAL A 65 4.73 -15.25 5.60
N VAL A 66 4.69 -14.32 4.64
CA VAL A 66 5.76 -14.08 3.67
C VAL A 66 6.36 -12.71 3.95
N MET A 67 7.61 -12.69 4.42
CA MET A 67 8.35 -11.47 4.73
C MET A 67 9.39 -11.21 3.62
N VAL A 68 9.50 -9.97 3.18
CA VAL A 68 10.45 -9.57 2.13
C VAL A 68 11.36 -8.46 2.65
N GLU A 69 12.62 -8.79 2.94
CA GLU A 69 13.64 -7.80 3.23
C GLU A 69 14.08 -7.10 1.93
N ASN A 70 13.93 -5.79 1.87
CA ASN A 70 14.26 -4.98 0.68
C ASN A 70 15.50 -4.08 0.86
N ASP A 71 16.28 -4.31 1.92
CA ASP A 71 17.63 -3.77 2.05
C ASP A 71 18.66 -4.91 2.16
N ALA A 72 19.03 -5.48 1.01
CA ALA A 72 19.98 -6.58 0.95
C ALA A 72 21.36 -6.23 1.53
N SER A 73 21.71 -4.94 1.59
CA SER A 73 23.00 -4.48 2.10
C SER A 73 23.11 -4.56 3.63
N ARG A 74 21.98 -4.42 4.33
CA ARG A 74 21.92 -4.43 5.81
C ARG A 74 21.18 -5.65 6.35
N SER A 75 20.12 -6.09 5.65
CA SER A 75 19.31 -7.27 5.99
C SER A 75 18.82 -7.29 7.45
N GLU A 76 18.49 -6.12 8.01
CA GLU A 76 18.19 -5.95 9.44
C GLU A 76 16.91 -6.68 9.88
N SER A 77 15.97 -6.89 8.96
CA SER A 77 14.71 -7.59 9.27
C SER A 77 14.88 -9.12 9.31
N VAL A 78 15.91 -9.66 8.63
CA VAL A 78 16.14 -11.11 8.53
C VAL A 78 16.30 -11.79 9.89
N PRO A 79 17.10 -11.29 10.85
CA PRO A 79 17.23 -11.92 12.17
C PRO A 79 15.89 -11.96 12.93
N VAL A 80 15.08 -10.89 12.82
CA VAL A 80 13.75 -10.84 13.46
C VAL A 80 12.81 -11.86 12.84
N ALA A 81 12.69 -11.86 11.51
CA ALA A 81 11.88 -12.81 10.77
C ALA A 81 12.28 -14.26 11.09
N SER A 82 13.59 -14.56 11.06
CA SER A 82 14.11 -15.89 11.35
C SER A 82 13.78 -16.37 12.76
N SER A 83 13.85 -15.48 13.76
CA SER A 83 13.52 -15.84 15.14
C SER A 83 12.05 -16.25 15.31
N PHE A 84 11.12 -15.56 14.66
CA PHE A 84 9.69 -15.90 14.70
C PHE A 84 9.38 -17.19 13.94
N LEU A 85 9.98 -17.39 12.77
CA LEU A 85 9.79 -18.61 11.97
C LEU A 85 10.39 -19.83 12.68
N ALA A 86 11.59 -19.71 13.27
CA ALA A 86 12.22 -20.78 14.04
C ALA A 86 11.45 -21.14 15.32
N ALA A 87 10.83 -20.15 15.96
CA ALA A 87 9.99 -20.37 17.14
C ALA A 87 8.64 -21.04 16.81
N GLY A 88 8.31 -21.26 15.53
CA GLY A 88 7.08 -21.93 15.10
C GLY A 88 5.80 -21.16 15.43
N LYS A 89 5.90 -19.83 15.56
CA LYS A 89 4.72 -18.98 15.86
C LYS A 89 3.69 -19.04 14.74
N PHE A 90 4.14 -19.10 13.52
CA PHE A 90 3.37 -19.36 12.29
C PHE A 90 4.29 -19.94 11.21
N PRO A 91 3.77 -20.74 10.26
CA PRO A 91 4.52 -21.15 9.08
C PRO A 91 4.80 -19.94 8.18
N GLY A 92 5.88 -19.99 7.42
CA GLY A 92 6.20 -18.90 6.50
C GLY A 92 7.59 -18.91 5.96
N VAL A 93 7.92 -17.85 5.23
CA VAL A 93 9.24 -17.67 4.60
C VAL A 93 9.70 -16.22 4.73
N CYS A 94 11.01 -16.04 4.78
CA CYS A 94 11.67 -14.76 4.63
C CYS A 94 12.57 -14.80 3.39
N VAL A 95 12.41 -13.86 2.49
CA VAL A 95 13.23 -13.69 1.28
C VAL A 95 13.85 -12.31 1.23
N VAL A 96 14.97 -12.19 0.51
CA VAL A 96 15.62 -10.89 0.26
C VAL A 96 15.42 -10.50 -1.19
N GLU A 97 14.79 -9.36 -1.43
CA GLU A 97 14.70 -8.72 -2.74
C GLU A 97 15.79 -7.65 -2.84
N PRO A 98 16.87 -7.90 -3.60
CA PRO A 98 18.03 -7.00 -3.63
C PRO A 98 17.81 -5.69 -4.34
N ARG A 99 16.80 -5.60 -5.20
CA ARG A 99 16.46 -4.37 -5.91
C ARG A 99 15.54 -3.52 -5.04
N GLN A 100 16.08 -2.41 -4.56
CA GLN A 100 15.35 -1.52 -3.66
C GLN A 100 14.10 -0.92 -4.32
N GLY A 101 13.04 -0.78 -3.51
CA GLY A 101 11.84 -0.01 -3.80
C GLY A 101 10.55 -0.69 -3.40
N ASN A 102 9.55 0.12 -3.09
CA ASN A 102 8.30 -0.35 -2.51
C ASN A 102 7.56 -1.34 -3.42
N CYS A 103 7.38 -1.01 -4.71
CA CYS A 103 6.70 -1.93 -5.63
C CYS A 103 7.46 -3.25 -5.81
N ARG A 104 8.81 -3.22 -5.77
CA ARG A 104 9.62 -4.43 -5.86
C ARG A 104 9.43 -5.33 -4.65
N ALA A 105 9.41 -4.75 -3.44
CA ALA A 105 9.17 -5.51 -2.22
C ALA A 105 7.78 -6.16 -2.20
N ILE A 106 6.74 -5.41 -2.56
CA ILE A 106 5.36 -5.90 -2.62
C ILE A 106 5.19 -6.97 -3.69
N ASN A 107 5.72 -6.76 -4.91
CA ASN A 107 5.67 -7.77 -5.97
C ASN A 107 6.39 -9.04 -5.53
N ALA A 108 7.57 -8.90 -4.91
CA ALA A 108 8.32 -10.05 -4.38
C ALA A 108 7.52 -10.82 -3.33
N ALA A 109 6.77 -10.13 -2.47
CA ALA A 109 5.92 -10.77 -1.47
C ALA A 109 4.79 -11.58 -2.12
N PHE A 110 4.05 -11.00 -3.07
CA PHE A 110 2.99 -11.71 -3.77
C PHE A 110 3.51 -12.86 -4.64
N GLU A 111 4.57 -12.65 -5.41
CA GLU A 111 5.16 -13.70 -6.25
C GLU A 111 5.67 -14.88 -5.39
N THR A 112 6.31 -14.60 -4.25
CA THR A 112 6.75 -15.62 -3.31
C THR A 112 5.55 -16.35 -2.69
N ALA A 113 4.51 -15.62 -2.27
CA ALA A 113 3.30 -16.19 -1.70
C ALA A 113 2.56 -17.09 -2.70
N LEU A 114 2.40 -16.63 -3.94
CA LEU A 114 1.74 -17.40 -5.01
C LEU A 114 2.50 -18.70 -5.35
N ALA A 115 3.85 -18.65 -5.34
CA ALA A 115 4.69 -19.78 -5.65
C ALA A 115 4.78 -20.80 -4.50
N MET A 116 4.96 -20.31 -3.25
CA MET A 116 5.18 -21.19 -2.09
C MET A 116 3.88 -21.78 -1.54
N PHE A 117 2.74 -21.10 -1.75
CA PHE A 117 1.42 -21.51 -1.26
C PHE A 117 0.42 -21.65 -2.41
N PRO A 118 0.52 -22.74 -3.21
CA PRO A 118 -0.31 -22.91 -4.41
C PRO A 118 -1.81 -23.02 -4.10
N ASN A 119 -2.17 -23.47 -2.90
CA ASN A 119 -3.55 -23.55 -2.44
C ASN A 119 -4.10 -22.25 -1.82
N ALA A 120 -3.26 -21.25 -1.62
CA ALA A 120 -3.70 -19.99 -1.03
C ALA A 120 -4.73 -19.30 -1.91
N THR A 121 -5.87 -18.97 -1.33
CA THR A 121 -6.99 -18.26 -1.95
C THR A 121 -7.03 -16.78 -1.60
N SER A 122 -6.43 -16.42 -0.46
CA SER A 122 -6.45 -15.08 0.14
C SER A 122 -5.05 -14.61 0.51
N PHE A 123 -4.71 -13.41 0.05
CA PHE A 123 -3.42 -12.75 0.32
C PHE A 123 -3.69 -11.43 1.03
N LEU A 124 -3.27 -11.35 2.30
CA LEU A 124 -3.39 -10.12 3.09
C LEU A 124 -2.08 -9.34 3.01
N MET A 125 -2.18 -8.02 3.10
CA MET A 125 -1.03 -7.13 3.20
C MET A 125 -1.09 -6.38 4.52
N ILE A 126 0.06 -6.25 5.16
CA ILE A 126 0.33 -5.38 6.30
C ILE A 126 1.76 -4.84 6.19
N ASP A 127 1.98 -3.56 6.48
CA ASP A 127 3.33 -2.98 6.45
C ASP A 127 4.13 -3.35 7.71
N ASP A 128 5.45 -3.25 7.63
CA ASP A 128 6.39 -3.64 8.71
C ASP A 128 6.37 -2.70 9.94
N ASP A 129 5.59 -1.60 9.90
CA ASP A 129 5.37 -0.65 10.99
C ASP A 129 3.89 -0.55 11.43
N GLU A 130 3.11 -1.56 11.11
CA GLU A 130 1.68 -1.63 11.40
C GLU A 130 1.37 -2.73 12.42
N ILE A 131 0.34 -2.51 13.26
CA ILE A 131 -0.10 -3.43 14.30
C ILE A 131 -1.56 -3.83 14.03
N ALA A 132 -1.80 -5.10 13.79
CA ALA A 132 -3.13 -5.64 13.55
C ALA A 132 -3.93 -5.77 14.85
N SER A 133 -5.22 -5.40 14.83
CA SER A 133 -6.14 -5.73 15.92
C SER A 133 -6.31 -7.25 16.04
N ARG A 134 -6.67 -7.73 17.23
CA ARG A 134 -6.72 -9.18 17.52
C ARG A 134 -7.65 -9.99 16.63
N ASP A 135 -8.68 -9.37 16.08
CA ASP A 135 -9.67 -10.02 15.22
C ASP A 135 -9.50 -9.65 13.72
N TRP A 136 -8.41 -8.94 13.37
CA TRP A 136 -8.19 -8.40 12.04
C TRP A 136 -8.27 -9.45 10.93
N LEU A 137 -7.49 -10.52 11.05
CA LEU A 137 -7.42 -11.58 10.03
C LEU A 137 -8.78 -12.24 9.83
N GLU A 138 -9.46 -12.59 10.94
CA GLU A 138 -10.78 -13.21 10.90
C GLU A 138 -11.82 -12.32 10.22
N ARG A 139 -11.83 -11.02 10.54
CA ARG A 139 -12.76 -10.05 9.95
C ARG A 139 -12.54 -9.87 8.46
N MET A 140 -11.27 -9.76 8.02
CA MET A 140 -10.92 -9.61 6.61
C MET A 140 -11.33 -10.82 5.79
N VAL A 141 -11.01 -12.02 6.26
CA VAL A 141 -11.30 -13.27 5.53
C VAL A 141 -12.80 -13.56 5.54
N SER A 142 -13.47 -13.43 6.68
CA SER A 142 -14.93 -13.63 6.76
C SER A 142 -15.70 -12.66 5.88
N ALA A 143 -15.27 -11.41 5.77
CA ALA A 143 -15.89 -10.45 4.86
C ALA A 143 -15.70 -10.84 3.39
N ALA A 144 -14.49 -11.28 3.01
CA ALA A 144 -14.23 -11.76 1.64
C ALA A 144 -15.08 -12.97 1.27
N GLU A 145 -15.26 -13.89 2.21
CA GLU A 145 -16.12 -15.10 2.02
C GLU A 145 -17.60 -14.73 1.92
N ALA A 146 -18.09 -13.91 2.86
CA ALA A 146 -19.50 -13.54 2.94
C ALA A 146 -19.98 -12.69 1.75
N THR A 147 -19.12 -11.81 1.25
CA THR A 147 -19.49 -10.86 0.17
C THR A 147 -19.09 -11.34 -1.22
N GLY A 148 -18.13 -12.27 -1.31
CA GLY A 148 -17.53 -12.67 -2.57
C GLY A 148 -16.66 -11.56 -3.22
N ALA A 149 -16.38 -10.47 -2.52
CA ALA A 149 -15.58 -9.37 -3.06
C ALA A 149 -14.18 -9.86 -3.47
N ASP A 150 -13.68 -9.32 -4.57
CA ASP A 150 -12.35 -9.64 -5.09
C ASP A 150 -11.25 -9.08 -4.18
N ILE A 151 -11.52 -7.91 -3.58
CA ILE A 151 -10.60 -7.18 -2.74
C ILE A 151 -11.35 -6.62 -1.53
N VAL A 152 -10.79 -6.82 -0.34
CA VAL A 152 -11.32 -6.26 0.92
C VAL A 152 -10.29 -5.32 1.52
N GLY A 153 -10.72 -4.17 2.03
CA GLY A 153 -9.87 -3.22 2.73
C GLY A 153 -10.39 -2.88 4.11
N GLY A 154 -9.52 -2.38 4.97
CA GLY A 154 -9.84 -1.90 6.30
C GLY A 154 -9.06 -0.63 6.66
N PRO A 155 -9.40 0.05 7.78
CA PRO A 155 -8.75 1.28 8.18
C PRO A 155 -7.34 1.03 8.73
N VAL A 156 -6.41 1.92 8.36
CA VAL A 156 -5.14 2.12 9.07
C VAL A 156 -5.30 3.38 9.92
N LEU A 157 -5.36 3.22 11.23
CA LEU A 157 -5.57 4.32 12.17
C LEU A 157 -4.23 4.83 12.71
N PRO A 158 -3.98 6.15 12.66
CA PRO A 158 -2.74 6.70 13.17
C PRO A 158 -2.71 6.71 14.69
N GLU A 159 -1.62 6.23 15.27
CA GLU A 159 -1.24 6.44 16.66
C GLU A 159 -0.13 7.50 16.72
N PHE A 160 -0.43 8.63 17.37
CA PHE A 160 0.53 9.72 17.52
C PHE A 160 1.21 9.63 18.88
N ASP A 161 2.54 9.71 18.90
CA ASP A 161 3.32 9.77 20.13
C ASP A 161 2.95 11.01 21.00
N ASP A 162 2.55 12.10 20.35
CA ASP A 162 2.08 13.33 21.02
C ASP A 162 0.55 13.41 20.98
N GLU A 163 -0.09 13.23 22.12
CA GLU A 163 -1.53 13.35 22.33
C GLU A 163 -2.13 14.65 21.76
N ARG A 164 -1.36 15.75 21.78
CA ARG A 164 -1.78 17.06 21.22
C ARG A 164 -2.00 17.01 19.73
N LYS A 165 -1.48 15.99 19.03
CA LYS A 165 -1.61 15.76 17.60
C LYS A 165 -2.85 14.92 17.22
N ARG A 166 -3.63 14.42 18.17
CA ARG A 166 -4.85 13.63 17.92
C ARG A 166 -5.83 14.31 16.96
N GLY A 167 -5.86 15.63 16.93
CA GLY A 167 -6.66 16.39 15.96
C GLY A 167 -6.33 16.08 14.49
N LEU A 168 -5.10 15.63 14.21
CA LEU A 168 -4.68 15.23 12.87
C LEU A 168 -5.33 13.94 12.35
N ARG A 169 -5.96 13.13 13.22
CA ARG A 169 -6.69 11.92 12.79
C ARG A 169 -7.78 12.22 11.74
N ARG A 170 -8.34 13.43 11.77
CA ARG A 170 -9.35 13.88 10.79
C ARG A 170 -8.74 14.50 9.52
N HIS A 171 -7.43 14.66 9.48
CA HIS A 171 -6.76 15.21 8.31
C HIS A 171 -6.68 14.16 7.20
N PRO A 172 -6.95 14.51 5.91
CA PRO A 172 -6.95 13.54 4.79
C PRO A 172 -5.64 12.77 4.60
N ALA A 173 -4.53 13.26 5.17
CA ALA A 173 -3.26 12.53 5.16
C ALA A 173 -3.24 11.33 6.13
N PHE A 174 -4.18 11.24 7.09
CA PHE A 174 -4.19 10.24 8.16
C PHE A 174 -5.55 9.57 8.34
N ALA A 175 -6.62 10.20 7.88
CA ALA A 175 -7.96 9.65 7.99
C ALA A 175 -8.14 8.42 7.10
N PRO A 176 -8.88 7.39 7.53
CA PRO A 176 -9.29 6.30 6.66
C PRO A 176 -10.17 6.82 5.51
N ALA A 177 -10.21 6.05 4.43
CA ALA A 177 -10.96 6.45 3.23
C ALA A 177 -12.48 6.36 3.40
N TYR A 178 -12.94 5.47 4.28
CA TYR A 178 -14.35 5.20 4.55
C TYR A 178 -14.58 5.03 6.04
N ASP A 179 -15.77 5.35 6.50
CA ASP A 179 -16.21 5.36 7.90
C ASP A 179 -17.33 4.34 8.20
N ALA A 180 -17.63 3.46 7.26
CA ALA A 180 -18.61 2.39 7.42
C ALA A 180 -18.27 1.18 6.56
N SER A 181 -18.57 -0.02 7.08
CA SER A 181 -18.43 -1.29 6.36
C SER A 181 -19.44 -1.39 5.22
N GLY A 182 -19.00 -1.93 4.07
CA GLY A 182 -19.86 -2.11 2.90
C GLY A 182 -19.11 -2.15 1.56
N PRO A 183 -19.83 -2.32 0.43
CA PRO A 183 -19.24 -2.22 -0.89
C PRO A 183 -18.75 -0.81 -1.17
N VAL A 184 -17.53 -0.70 -1.71
CA VAL A 184 -16.88 0.58 -2.03
C VAL A 184 -16.38 0.60 -3.46
N PRO A 185 -16.21 1.77 -4.08
CA PRO A 185 -15.78 1.84 -5.48
C PRO A 185 -14.32 1.45 -5.69
N VAL A 186 -13.46 1.62 -4.67
CA VAL A 186 -12.02 1.31 -4.70
C VAL A 186 -11.45 1.47 -3.29
N ILE A 187 -10.39 0.77 -2.93
CA ILE A 187 -9.63 1.04 -1.70
C ILE A 187 -8.37 1.86 -1.97
N TYR A 188 -7.83 2.48 -0.93
CA TYR A 188 -6.61 3.29 -0.98
C TYR A 188 -5.63 2.80 0.08
N GLY A 189 -4.38 2.57 -0.34
CA GLY A 189 -3.36 1.95 0.52
C GLY A 189 -3.46 0.42 0.53
N CYS A 190 -2.32 -0.25 0.53
CA CYS A 190 -2.27 -1.72 0.57
C CYS A 190 -1.87 -2.25 1.94
N GLY A 191 -1.51 -1.41 2.90
CA GLY A 191 -1.11 -1.85 4.24
C GLY A 191 -2.21 -2.59 5.01
N ASN A 192 -3.48 -2.37 4.66
CA ASN A 192 -4.61 -3.09 5.23
C ASN A 192 -5.55 -3.57 4.13
N CYS A 193 -5.16 -4.62 3.42
CA CYS A 193 -6.02 -5.21 2.40
C CYS A 193 -5.90 -6.74 2.32
N LEU A 194 -6.96 -7.37 1.81
CA LEU A 194 -7.00 -8.75 1.37
C LEU A 194 -7.29 -8.77 -0.13
N ILE A 195 -6.51 -9.55 -0.88
CA ILE A 195 -6.65 -9.73 -2.32
C ILE A 195 -6.87 -11.20 -2.59
N ARG A 196 -7.92 -11.56 -3.31
CA ARG A 196 -8.19 -12.94 -3.69
C ARG A 196 -7.31 -13.38 -4.87
N ARG A 197 -6.92 -14.66 -4.89
CA ARG A 197 -6.06 -15.23 -5.95
C ARG A 197 -6.48 -14.89 -7.38
N PRO A 198 -7.77 -14.95 -7.77
CA PRO A 198 -8.18 -14.65 -9.13
C PRO A 198 -7.81 -13.26 -9.62
N VAL A 199 -7.59 -12.30 -8.72
CA VAL A 199 -7.17 -10.94 -9.06
C VAL A 199 -5.81 -10.95 -9.76
N PHE A 200 -4.86 -11.74 -9.25
CA PHE A 200 -3.52 -11.83 -9.84
C PHE A 200 -3.51 -12.49 -11.23
N ALA A 201 -4.43 -13.41 -11.49
CA ALA A 201 -4.56 -14.03 -12.81
C ALA A 201 -5.18 -13.10 -13.88
N ARG A 202 -5.93 -12.08 -13.44
CA ARG A 202 -6.62 -11.12 -14.34
C ARG A 202 -5.78 -9.91 -14.70
N LEU A 203 -4.82 -9.54 -13.85
CA LEU A 203 -3.96 -8.38 -14.07
C LEU A 203 -2.64 -8.77 -14.74
N ALA A 204 -2.06 -7.79 -15.45
CA ALA A 204 -0.72 -7.95 -16.01
C ALA A 204 0.34 -8.05 -14.89
N ASP A 205 1.35 -8.87 -15.11
CA ASP A 205 2.55 -8.96 -14.30
C ASP A 205 3.54 -7.82 -14.66
N PRO A 206 4.16 -7.14 -13.70
CA PRO A 206 4.00 -7.31 -12.25
C PRO A 206 2.71 -6.64 -11.72
N ALA A 207 2.20 -7.16 -10.61
CA ALA A 207 0.98 -6.63 -9.99
C ALA A 207 1.09 -5.12 -9.71
N PHE A 208 2.21 -4.68 -9.11
CA PHE A 208 2.52 -3.27 -8.86
C PHE A 208 3.49 -2.73 -9.90
N ASP A 209 3.09 -1.68 -10.62
CA ASP A 209 3.89 -1.06 -11.68
C ASP A 209 5.13 -0.37 -11.11
N LEU A 210 6.31 -0.77 -11.61
CA LEU A 210 7.62 -0.28 -11.14
C LEU A 210 7.85 1.22 -11.35
N ARG A 211 7.05 1.89 -12.20
CA ARG A 211 7.10 3.35 -12.32
C ARG A 211 6.77 4.06 -11.02
N PHE A 212 6.00 3.42 -10.15
CA PHE A 212 5.66 3.94 -8.83
C PHE A 212 6.65 3.53 -7.73
N ASN A 213 7.73 2.82 -8.09
CA ASN A 213 8.65 2.21 -7.14
C ASN A 213 9.25 3.19 -6.12
N PHE A 214 9.59 4.41 -6.56
CA PHE A 214 10.18 5.45 -5.71
C PHE A 214 9.24 6.64 -5.45
N LEU A 215 8.22 6.81 -6.25
CA LEU A 215 7.18 7.81 -6.05
C LEU A 215 6.19 7.38 -4.95
N GLY A 216 5.90 6.07 -4.88
CA GLY A 216 4.76 5.53 -4.17
C GLY A 216 3.50 5.57 -5.02
N GLY A 217 2.40 4.98 -4.51
CA GLY A 217 1.12 4.91 -5.21
C GLY A 217 0.99 3.74 -6.18
N GLY A 218 1.88 2.73 -6.07
CA GLY A 218 1.73 1.46 -6.78
C GLY A 218 0.42 0.75 -6.42
N ASP A 219 -0.01 0.88 -5.17
CA ASP A 219 -1.30 0.47 -4.65
C ASP A 219 -2.48 1.19 -5.34
N THR A 220 -2.38 2.50 -5.44
CA THR A 220 -3.41 3.33 -6.12
C THR A 220 -3.55 2.92 -7.59
N ASP A 221 -2.44 2.71 -8.30
CA ASP A 221 -2.44 2.22 -9.69
C ASP A 221 -3.03 0.81 -9.78
N PHE A 222 -2.62 -0.10 -8.88
CA PHE A 222 -3.09 -1.47 -8.85
C PHE A 222 -4.59 -1.55 -8.64
N PHE A 223 -5.12 -0.92 -7.59
CA PHE A 223 -6.56 -0.94 -7.30
C PHE A 223 -7.38 -0.20 -8.35
N TRP A 224 -6.83 0.85 -8.97
CA TRP A 224 -7.48 1.52 -10.09
C TRP A 224 -7.62 0.60 -11.32
N ARG A 225 -6.58 -0.18 -11.63
CA ARG A 225 -6.64 -1.20 -12.70
C ARG A 225 -7.65 -2.30 -12.38
N CYS A 226 -7.68 -2.78 -11.13
CA CYS A 226 -8.69 -3.74 -10.67
C CYS A 226 -10.11 -3.21 -10.88
N ARG A 227 -10.36 -1.95 -10.49
CA ARG A 227 -11.66 -1.30 -10.71
C ARG A 227 -12.04 -1.23 -12.20
N LEU A 228 -11.11 -0.84 -13.05
CA LEU A 228 -11.36 -0.72 -14.49
C LEU A 228 -11.63 -2.09 -15.16
N ASP A 229 -11.08 -3.16 -14.60
CA ASP A 229 -11.35 -4.55 -15.00
C ASP A 229 -12.64 -5.12 -14.38
N GLY A 230 -13.40 -4.29 -13.66
CA GLY A 230 -14.70 -4.67 -13.09
C GLY A 230 -14.61 -5.53 -11.82
N MET A 231 -13.47 -5.51 -11.12
CA MET A 231 -13.33 -6.18 -9.82
C MET A 231 -14.10 -5.45 -8.73
N THR A 232 -14.58 -6.20 -7.76
CA THR A 232 -15.41 -5.75 -6.66
C THR A 232 -14.59 -5.47 -5.41
N PHE A 233 -14.98 -4.42 -4.66
CA PHE A 233 -14.31 -4.00 -3.45
C PHE A 233 -15.28 -3.95 -2.27
N HIS A 234 -14.81 -4.33 -1.09
CA HIS A 234 -15.55 -4.22 0.16
C HIS A 234 -14.67 -3.59 1.23
N TRP A 235 -15.26 -2.75 2.09
CA TRP A 235 -14.61 -2.15 3.25
C TRP A 235 -15.10 -2.78 4.53
N VAL A 236 -14.20 -3.04 5.47
CA VAL A 236 -14.51 -3.56 6.80
C VAL A 236 -13.94 -2.60 7.84
N GLU A 237 -14.81 -1.76 8.40
CA GLU A 237 -14.43 -0.73 9.37
C GLU A 237 -13.77 -1.32 10.63
N GLU A 238 -14.22 -2.49 11.04
CA GLU A 238 -13.76 -3.16 12.26
C GLU A 238 -12.44 -3.92 12.07
N ALA A 239 -11.97 -4.13 10.85
CA ALA A 239 -10.68 -4.76 10.57
C ALA A 239 -9.54 -3.75 10.71
N VAL A 240 -9.33 -3.29 11.93
CA VAL A 240 -8.43 -2.19 12.25
C VAL A 240 -6.98 -2.63 12.28
N ILE A 241 -6.14 -1.83 11.63
CA ILE A 241 -4.69 -1.79 11.83
C ILE A 241 -4.33 -0.42 12.41
N THR A 242 -3.32 -0.34 13.28
CA THR A 242 -2.76 0.93 13.77
C THR A 242 -1.35 1.13 13.24
N GLU A 243 -1.01 2.37 12.86
CA GLU A 243 0.34 2.78 12.44
C GLU A 243 0.88 3.84 13.39
N THR A 244 2.06 3.62 13.97
CA THR A 244 2.73 4.64 14.76
C THR A 244 3.22 5.77 13.87
N VAL A 245 2.72 6.99 14.10
CA VAL A 245 3.08 8.17 13.34
C VAL A 245 4.15 8.97 14.09
N PRO A 246 5.41 8.93 13.64
CA PRO A 246 6.49 9.67 14.30
C PRO A 246 6.26 11.18 14.19
N GLU A 247 6.79 11.93 15.15
CA GLU A 247 6.64 13.40 15.21
C GLU A 247 7.03 14.11 13.90
N SER A 248 8.05 13.59 13.20
CA SER A 248 8.49 14.14 11.92
C SER A 248 7.38 14.17 10.85
N ARG A 249 6.47 13.19 10.88
CA ARG A 249 5.33 13.10 9.94
C ARG A 249 4.14 13.99 10.34
N THR A 250 4.14 14.57 11.55
CA THR A 250 3.09 15.51 11.99
C THR A 250 3.39 16.97 11.63
N LYS A 251 4.57 17.26 11.09
CA LYS A 251 4.99 18.61 10.72
C LYS A 251 4.28 19.11 9.46
N PRO A 252 3.85 20.37 9.40
CA PRO A 252 3.14 20.94 8.24
C PRO A 252 3.88 20.72 6.91
N ARG A 253 5.21 20.83 6.91
CA ARG A 253 6.04 20.57 5.74
C ARG A 253 5.88 19.14 5.21
N TRP A 254 5.86 18.16 6.11
CA TRP A 254 5.67 16.75 5.71
C TRP A 254 4.28 16.50 5.14
N ILE A 255 3.24 17.08 5.78
CA ILE A 255 1.85 16.96 5.33
C ILE A 255 1.68 17.60 3.93
N ALA A 256 2.28 18.77 3.70
CA ALA A 256 2.29 19.41 2.39
C ALA A 256 2.99 18.55 1.32
N LEU A 257 4.17 18.01 1.64
CA LEU A 257 4.90 17.11 0.73
C LEU A 257 4.11 15.82 0.44
N ARG A 258 3.40 15.26 1.42
CA ARG A 258 2.50 14.11 1.22
C ARG A 258 1.36 14.49 0.26
N GLY A 259 0.76 15.67 0.40
CA GLY A 259 -0.25 16.19 -0.53
C GLY A 259 0.27 16.33 -1.96
N LEU A 260 1.44 16.93 -2.12
CA LEU A 260 2.11 17.03 -3.45
C LEU A 260 2.32 15.65 -4.08
N ARG A 261 2.78 14.67 -3.29
CA ARG A 261 2.97 13.30 -3.75
C ARG A 261 1.67 12.65 -4.19
N ILE A 262 0.61 12.79 -3.40
CA ILE A 262 -0.73 12.26 -3.74
C ILE A 262 -1.20 12.87 -5.07
N GLY A 263 -0.98 14.16 -5.28
CA GLY A 263 -1.29 14.82 -6.54
C GLY A 263 -0.53 14.25 -7.72
N ALA A 264 0.77 14.02 -7.58
CA ALA A 264 1.60 13.40 -8.62
C ALA A 264 1.12 11.97 -8.94
N ILE A 265 0.84 11.15 -7.93
CA ILE A 265 0.29 9.81 -8.10
C ILE A 265 -1.02 9.86 -8.88
N ASN A 266 -1.96 10.71 -8.47
CA ASN A 266 -3.26 10.86 -9.13
C ASN A 266 -3.12 11.25 -10.60
N TYR A 267 -2.18 12.13 -10.93
CA TYR A 267 -1.90 12.49 -12.32
C TYR A 267 -1.41 11.28 -13.12
N HIS A 268 -0.42 10.54 -12.63
CA HIS A 268 0.14 9.38 -13.33
C HIS A 268 -0.86 8.27 -13.55
N VAL A 269 -1.66 7.92 -12.52
CA VAL A 269 -2.71 6.91 -12.63
C VAL A 269 -3.75 7.31 -13.68
N GLN A 270 -4.22 8.56 -13.66
CA GLN A 270 -5.17 9.05 -14.66
C GLN A 270 -4.55 9.16 -16.07
N ARG A 271 -3.29 9.56 -16.16
CA ARG A 271 -2.56 9.63 -17.45
C ARG A 271 -2.38 8.25 -18.08
N LYS A 272 -2.09 7.23 -17.27
CA LYS A 272 -2.00 5.84 -17.71
C LYS A 272 -3.33 5.35 -18.29
N ALA A 273 -4.46 5.71 -17.65
CA ALA A 273 -5.80 5.42 -18.15
C ALA A 273 -6.19 6.21 -19.40
N ALA A 274 -5.54 7.37 -19.66
CA ALA A 274 -5.80 8.22 -20.82
C ALA A 274 -5.04 7.72 -22.05
N GLN A 275 -5.66 6.82 -22.82
CA GLN A 275 -5.04 6.11 -23.94
C GLN A 275 -4.76 6.99 -25.20
N THR A 276 -5.47 8.12 -25.38
CA THR A 276 -5.33 8.98 -26.55
C THR A 276 -4.67 10.31 -26.21
N GLY A 277 -3.96 10.93 -27.19
CA GLY A 277 -3.34 12.25 -27.03
C GLY A 277 -4.35 13.32 -26.58
N TRP A 278 -5.57 13.28 -27.15
CA TRP A 278 -6.64 14.19 -26.76
C TRP A 278 -7.11 14.02 -25.30
N ARG A 279 -7.23 12.78 -24.83
CA ARG A 279 -7.55 12.51 -23.42
C ARG A 279 -6.44 12.98 -22.47
N ARG A 280 -5.18 12.79 -22.86
CA ARG A 280 -4.01 13.29 -22.10
C ARG A 280 -3.99 14.82 -22.05
N PHE A 281 -4.25 15.49 -23.17
CA PHE A 281 -4.37 16.94 -23.21
C PHE A 281 -5.48 17.45 -22.29
N LYS A 282 -6.70 16.89 -22.41
CA LYS A 282 -7.81 17.24 -21.51
C LYS A 282 -7.45 17.01 -20.04
N LEU A 283 -6.75 15.93 -19.71
CA LEU A 283 -6.29 15.63 -18.36
C LEU A 283 -5.35 16.73 -17.86
N THR A 284 -4.34 17.10 -18.65
CA THR A 284 -3.40 18.18 -18.28
C THR A 284 -4.14 19.49 -18.04
N LEU A 285 -5.05 19.86 -18.92
CA LEU A 285 -5.88 21.06 -18.75
C LEU A 285 -6.73 21.02 -17.49
N LYS A 286 -7.35 19.86 -17.19
CA LYS A 286 -8.10 19.64 -15.96
C LYS A 286 -7.22 19.83 -14.73
N MET A 287 -6.00 19.27 -14.71
CA MET A 287 -5.08 19.39 -13.57
C MET A 287 -4.66 20.85 -13.34
N LEU A 288 -4.39 21.59 -14.40
CA LEU A 288 -4.09 23.02 -14.27
C LEU A 288 -5.30 23.84 -13.78
N ALA A 289 -6.51 23.53 -14.26
CA ALA A 289 -7.72 24.18 -13.81
C ALA A 289 -8.10 23.88 -12.36
N MET A 290 -7.60 22.78 -11.78
CA MET A 290 -7.80 22.48 -10.37
C MET A 290 -7.04 23.43 -9.43
N LEU A 291 -5.98 24.11 -9.88
CA LEU A 291 -5.23 25.06 -9.05
C LEU A 291 -6.09 26.22 -8.53
N PRO A 292 -6.72 27.04 -9.38
CA PRO A 292 -7.54 28.13 -8.90
C PRO A 292 -8.76 27.64 -8.08
N LEU A 293 -9.35 26.51 -8.47
CA LEU A 293 -10.46 25.91 -7.73
C LEU A 293 -10.03 25.46 -6.32
N SER A 294 -8.83 24.87 -6.17
CA SER A 294 -8.30 24.48 -4.88
C SER A 294 -7.97 25.68 -3.99
N LEU A 295 -7.49 26.78 -4.57
CA LEU A 295 -7.27 28.04 -3.85
C LEU A 295 -8.59 28.62 -3.30
N PHE A 296 -9.63 28.64 -4.11
CA PHE A 296 -10.96 29.10 -3.69
C PHE A 296 -11.50 28.22 -2.54
N HIS A 297 -11.42 26.91 -2.69
CA HIS A 297 -11.87 25.97 -1.65
C HIS A 297 -11.05 26.10 -0.35
N ALA A 298 -9.72 26.24 -0.47
CA ALA A 298 -8.85 26.46 0.68
C ALA A 298 -9.15 27.78 1.40
N GLY A 299 -9.37 28.87 0.66
CA GLY A 299 -9.78 30.15 1.22
C GLY A 299 -11.07 30.03 2.01
N ARG A 300 -12.08 29.33 1.48
CA ARG A 300 -13.32 29.05 2.19
C ARG A 300 -13.06 28.29 3.50
N LEU A 301 -12.29 27.20 3.48
CA LEU A 301 -11.98 26.40 4.69
C LEU A 301 -11.26 27.22 5.78
N VAL A 302 -10.34 28.11 5.39
CA VAL A 302 -9.66 28.98 6.35
C VAL A 302 -10.63 29.98 6.98
N LEU A 303 -11.48 30.61 6.18
CA LEU A 303 -12.40 31.66 6.63
C LEU A 303 -13.56 31.11 7.45
N THR A 304 -14.09 29.93 7.10
CA THR A 304 -15.29 29.37 7.75
C THR A 304 -14.96 28.39 8.88
N GLU A 305 -13.86 27.65 8.79
CA GLU A 305 -13.56 26.55 9.71
C GLU A 305 -12.29 26.78 10.53
N HIS A 306 -11.53 27.84 10.27
CA HIS A 306 -10.25 28.16 10.91
C HIS A 306 -9.22 27.01 10.87
N ARG A 307 -9.29 26.15 9.84
CA ARG A 307 -8.49 24.94 9.71
C ARG A 307 -7.43 25.09 8.61
N ALA A 308 -6.43 25.95 8.82
CA ALA A 308 -5.41 26.24 7.82
C ALA A 308 -4.68 24.99 7.30
N LEU A 309 -4.38 24.03 8.18
CA LEU A 309 -3.67 22.81 7.79
C LEU A 309 -4.55 21.91 6.88
N MET A 310 -5.85 21.81 7.17
CA MET A 310 -6.82 21.12 6.30
C MET A 310 -6.94 21.79 4.95
N ALA A 311 -6.97 23.13 4.93
CA ALA A 311 -7.05 23.94 3.72
C ALA A 311 -5.81 23.79 2.81
N MET A 312 -4.64 23.57 3.37
CA MET A 312 -3.41 23.35 2.59
C MET A 312 -3.42 22.04 1.80
N HIS A 313 -4.16 21.02 2.25
CA HIS A 313 -4.12 19.69 1.62
C HIS A 313 -4.62 19.69 0.16
N PRO A 314 -5.83 20.18 -0.18
CA PRO A 314 -6.29 20.23 -1.57
C PRO A 314 -5.40 21.08 -2.47
N MET A 315 -4.80 22.16 -1.93
CA MET A 315 -3.84 22.99 -2.67
C MET A 315 -2.57 22.18 -2.99
N ALA A 316 -2.01 21.48 -2.01
CA ALA A 316 -0.83 20.65 -2.20
C ALA A 316 -1.11 19.53 -3.22
N VAL A 317 -2.28 18.86 -3.17
CA VAL A 317 -2.67 17.84 -4.14
C VAL A 317 -2.79 18.44 -5.55
N ALA A 318 -3.45 19.58 -5.72
CA ALA A 318 -3.56 20.24 -7.02
C ALA A 318 -2.21 20.68 -7.57
N ALA A 319 -1.35 21.28 -6.73
CA ALA A 319 0.01 21.65 -7.09
C ALA A 319 0.86 20.43 -7.49
N GLY A 320 0.77 19.34 -6.75
CA GLY A 320 1.47 18.09 -7.06
C GLY A 320 1.07 17.51 -8.40
N SER A 321 -0.23 17.54 -8.74
CA SER A 321 -0.73 17.10 -10.05
C SER A 321 -0.21 17.99 -11.21
N ALA A 322 -0.17 19.30 -10.99
CA ALA A 322 0.35 20.24 -11.99
C ALA A 322 1.87 20.08 -12.19
N LEU A 323 2.64 19.94 -11.11
CA LEU A 323 4.09 19.69 -11.16
C LEU A 323 4.40 18.39 -11.91
N ALA A 324 3.68 17.31 -11.61
CA ALA A 324 3.84 16.03 -12.30
C ALA A 324 3.51 16.14 -13.80
N ALA A 325 2.53 16.97 -14.18
CA ALA A 325 2.25 17.24 -15.58
C ALA A 325 3.40 17.96 -16.30
N LEU A 326 4.26 18.67 -15.56
CA LEU A 326 5.49 19.32 -16.02
C LEU A 326 6.75 18.43 -15.87
N GLY A 327 6.59 17.18 -15.39
CA GLY A 327 7.71 16.25 -15.20
C GLY A 327 8.49 16.44 -13.89
N ILE A 328 7.95 17.17 -12.92
CA ILE A 328 8.58 17.42 -11.61
C ILE A 328 7.90 16.54 -10.54
N GLU A 329 8.65 15.59 -9.97
CA GLU A 329 8.10 14.57 -9.08
C GLU A 329 8.92 14.38 -7.80
N PRO A 330 8.27 14.26 -6.62
CA PRO A 330 8.94 13.83 -5.40
C PRO A 330 9.25 12.32 -5.45
N GLN A 331 10.43 11.91 -4.97
CA GLN A 331 10.84 10.50 -4.90
C GLN A 331 11.20 10.12 -3.46
N PRO A 332 10.23 10.03 -2.53
CA PRO A 332 10.52 9.82 -1.10
C PRO A 332 11.13 8.46 -0.76
N TYR A 333 10.90 7.45 -1.59
CA TYR A 333 11.43 6.09 -1.40
C TYR A 333 12.80 5.86 -2.07
N LYS A 334 13.37 6.87 -2.73
CA LYS A 334 14.74 6.79 -3.23
C LYS A 334 15.67 7.08 -2.07
N ALA A 335 16.45 6.08 -1.64
CA ALA A 335 17.46 6.29 -0.62
C ALA A 335 18.39 7.42 -1.10
N SER A 336 18.56 8.47 -0.29
CA SER A 336 19.65 9.41 -0.51
C SER A 336 20.94 8.59 -0.52
N LYS A 337 21.75 8.73 -1.58
CA LYS A 337 23.13 8.27 -1.54
C LYS A 337 23.74 8.98 -0.35
N ILE A 338 23.98 8.22 0.73
CA ILE A 338 24.80 8.71 1.83
C ILE A 338 26.19 8.78 1.23
N THR A 339 26.60 9.99 0.89
CA THR A 339 28.00 10.35 0.62
C THR A 339 28.78 10.28 1.90
#